data_0b88d73248dce3ae61e9458247c8d1fd
#
_entry.id   0b88d73248dce3ae61e9458247c8d1fd
#
_cell.length_a   1.000
_cell.length_b   1.000
_cell.length_c   1.000
_cell.angle_alpha   90.00
_cell.angle_beta   90.00
_cell.angle_gamma   90.00
#
_symmetry.space_group_name_H-M   'P 1'
#
loop_
_entity.id
_entity.type
_entity.pdbx_description
1 polymer ?
#
loop_
_entity_poly.entity_id
_entity_poly.type
_entity_poly.pdbx_seq_one_letter_code
_entity_poly.pdbx_strand_id
1 'polypeptide(L)'
;MAEDVAKACGAQLCDHLDDISESLGDLESIVHQRLEGAEGVKERLILEVGPNAGIVTILVGGSDGVAAEEIIRGLYDSLRSTCLAKEDDMIILGGGSLHMAASLRVREAAENCAGRERLSMEAFSRALEAIPAALATNTGEDRIDSLLELRSMHRAGKTNSGITQIGKPGVIEGVWLPTYTLEHAISAACESACSLLRVDQVISARGD
;
A
#
# COMPACT_ATOMS: atom_id res chain seq x y z
N MET A 1 24.94 5.80 -4.52
CA MET A 1 25.89 5.37 -3.43
C MET A 1 26.77 6.50 -2.91
N ALA A 2 27.62 7.19 -3.72
CA ALA A 2 28.44 8.30 -3.20
C ALA A 2 27.60 9.45 -2.63
N GLU A 3 26.54 9.84 -3.33
CA GLU A 3 25.58 10.86 -2.86
C GLU A 3 24.87 10.46 -1.56
N ASP A 4 24.55 9.18 -1.40
CA ASP A 4 23.88 8.69 -0.19
C ASP A 4 24.82 8.72 1.01
N VAL A 5 26.09 8.36 0.80
CA VAL A 5 27.13 8.48 1.84
C VAL A 5 27.35 9.96 2.21
N ALA A 6 27.46 10.84 1.23
CA ALA A 6 27.61 12.27 1.47
C ALA A 6 26.44 12.85 2.29
N LYS A 7 25.20 12.51 1.92
CA LYS A 7 24.01 12.91 2.68
C LYS A 7 23.98 12.34 4.09
N ALA A 8 24.42 11.09 4.26
CA ALA A 8 24.42 10.42 5.57
C ALA A 8 25.38 11.09 6.56
N CYS A 9 26.56 11.46 6.13
CA CYS A 9 27.58 12.06 6.99
C CYS A 9 27.69 13.59 6.90
N GLY A 10 26.83 14.23 6.10
CA GLY A 10 26.88 15.69 5.92
C GLY A 10 28.04 16.19 5.06
N ALA A 11 28.71 15.29 4.32
CA ALA A 11 29.77 15.63 3.40
C ALA A 11 29.23 16.22 2.09
N GLN A 12 30.11 16.86 1.33
CA GLN A 12 29.84 17.34 -0.02
C GLN A 12 30.65 16.53 -1.04
N LEU A 13 30.06 16.27 -2.19
CA LEU A 13 30.80 15.68 -3.31
C LEU A 13 31.67 16.78 -3.96
N CYS A 14 32.94 16.50 -4.14
CA CYS A 14 33.87 17.39 -4.79
C CYS A 14 34.56 16.71 -5.98
N ASP A 15 34.81 17.48 -7.03
CA ASP A 15 35.49 17.01 -8.24
C ASP A 15 37.00 17.24 -8.20
N HIS A 16 37.45 18.14 -7.33
CA HIS A 16 38.86 18.51 -7.18
C HIS A 16 39.41 18.19 -5.79
N LEU A 17 40.65 17.72 -5.76
CA LEU A 17 41.35 17.37 -4.51
C LEU A 17 41.58 18.57 -3.57
N ASP A 18 41.65 19.78 -4.12
CA ASP A 18 41.86 21.00 -3.33
C ASP A 18 40.62 21.35 -2.46
N ASP A 19 39.43 20.88 -2.86
CA ASP A 19 38.16 21.16 -2.17
C ASP A 19 37.84 20.16 -1.06
N ILE A 20 38.68 19.12 -0.86
CA ILE A 20 38.44 18.04 0.10
C ILE A 20 38.28 18.56 1.53
N SER A 21 39.08 19.55 1.94
CA SER A 21 39.07 20.04 3.32
C SER A 21 37.74 20.71 3.72
N GLU A 22 37.03 21.28 2.75
CA GLU A 22 35.76 21.96 2.96
C GLU A 22 34.55 21.02 2.74
N SER A 23 34.81 19.81 2.18
CA SER A 23 33.80 18.83 1.78
C SER A 23 33.66 17.65 2.76
N LEU A 24 34.37 17.68 3.88
CA LEU A 24 34.37 16.62 4.87
C LEU A 24 33.03 16.54 5.63
N GLY A 25 32.63 15.33 5.97
CA GLY A 25 31.51 15.05 6.85
C GLY A 25 31.95 14.38 8.15
N ASP A 26 31.00 14.20 9.06
CA ASP A 26 31.23 13.58 10.37
C ASP A 26 30.66 12.18 10.44
N LEU A 27 31.42 11.27 11.02
CA LEU A 27 31.03 9.89 11.31
C LEU A 27 31.38 9.55 12.77
N GLU A 28 30.53 8.82 13.44
CA GLU A 28 30.81 8.29 14.77
C GLU A 28 31.77 7.11 14.70
N SER A 29 31.55 6.19 13.79
CA SER A 29 32.45 5.05 13.56
C SER A 29 32.36 4.51 12.13
N ILE A 30 33.41 3.79 11.72
CA ILE A 30 33.46 3.00 10.49
C ILE A 30 33.84 1.58 10.88
N VAL A 31 32.94 0.63 10.61
CA VAL A 31 33.18 -0.79 10.91
C VAL A 31 33.26 -1.58 9.60
N HIS A 32 34.38 -2.26 9.39
CA HIS A 32 34.52 -3.25 8.33
C HIS A 32 34.02 -4.60 8.81
N GLN A 33 32.98 -5.10 8.18
CA GLN A 33 32.38 -6.40 8.51
C GLN A 33 32.61 -7.39 7.37
N ARG A 34 33.17 -8.55 7.72
CA ARG A 34 33.32 -9.67 6.81
C ARG A 34 32.35 -10.79 7.23
N LEU A 35 31.48 -11.17 6.29
CA LEU A 35 30.49 -12.23 6.48
C LEU A 35 30.83 -13.40 5.59
N GLU A 36 31.00 -14.58 6.19
CA GLU A 36 31.22 -15.84 5.49
C GLU A 36 29.86 -16.56 5.38
N GLY A 37 29.43 -16.87 4.17
CA GLY A 37 28.20 -17.59 3.90
C GLY A 37 28.34 -18.61 2.79
N ALA A 38 27.29 -19.36 2.51
CA ALA A 38 27.24 -20.37 1.46
C ALA A 38 27.60 -19.86 0.05
N GLU A 39 27.34 -18.57 -0.20
CA GLU A 39 27.65 -17.91 -1.47
C GLU A 39 29.04 -17.26 -1.52
N GLY A 40 29.88 -17.48 -0.52
CA GLY A 40 31.20 -16.89 -0.42
C GLY A 40 31.33 -15.82 0.66
N VAL A 41 32.42 -15.05 0.57
CA VAL A 41 32.72 -13.96 1.50
C VAL A 41 32.11 -12.67 0.97
N LYS A 42 31.26 -12.04 1.78
CA LYS A 42 30.71 -10.69 1.50
C LYS A 42 31.35 -9.70 2.48
N GLU A 43 31.94 -8.65 1.96
CA GLU A 43 32.53 -7.58 2.75
C GLU A 43 31.67 -6.31 2.64
N ARG A 44 31.50 -5.62 3.75
CA ARG A 44 30.77 -4.35 3.80
C ARG A 44 31.39 -3.39 4.79
N LEU A 45 31.23 -2.11 4.50
CA LEU A 45 31.54 -1.02 5.43
C LEU A 45 30.23 -0.54 6.05
N ILE A 46 30.18 -0.51 7.36
CA ILE A 46 29.09 0.07 8.13
C ILE A 46 29.56 1.43 8.60
N LEU A 47 28.83 2.47 8.21
CA LEU A 47 29.09 3.84 8.62
C LEU A 47 28.08 4.17 9.72
N GLU A 48 28.54 4.41 10.92
CA GLU A 48 27.73 4.88 12.03
C GLU A 48 27.74 6.41 12.02
N VAL A 49 26.55 6.98 11.81
CA VAL A 49 26.33 8.42 11.73
C VAL A 49 25.46 8.84 12.91
N GLY A 50 25.56 10.11 13.31
CA GLY A 50 24.80 10.64 14.42
C GLY A 50 23.28 10.60 14.20
N PRO A 51 22.48 10.87 15.23
CA PRO A 51 21.02 10.72 15.23
C PRO A 51 20.29 11.64 14.22
N ASN A 52 20.98 12.62 13.68
CA ASN A 52 20.45 13.56 12.68
C ASN A 52 20.75 13.15 11.23
N ALA A 53 21.26 11.95 11.01
CA ALA A 53 21.52 11.45 9.67
C ALA A 53 20.22 11.40 8.84
N GLY A 54 20.27 11.97 7.64
CA GLY A 54 19.15 12.01 6.73
C GLY A 54 18.86 10.68 6.01
N ILE A 55 19.69 9.66 6.24
CA ILE A 55 19.62 8.35 5.56
C ILE A 55 19.84 7.22 6.55
N VAL A 56 19.01 6.19 6.44
CA VAL A 56 19.12 4.93 7.16
C VAL A 56 19.13 3.78 6.16
N THR A 57 20.04 2.84 6.31
CA THR A 57 20.09 1.63 5.49
C THR A 57 19.49 0.44 6.25
N ILE A 58 18.48 -0.18 5.67
CA ILE A 58 17.89 -1.43 6.18
C ILE A 58 18.50 -2.59 5.42
N LEU A 59 19.22 -3.45 6.12
CA LEU A 59 19.82 -4.63 5.54
C LEU A 59 18.89 -5.83 5.70
N VAL A 60 18.51 -6.44 4.57
CA VAL A 60 17.63 -7.60 4.53
C VAL A 60 18.44 -8.84 4.19
N GLY A 61 18.31 -9.87 5.00
CA GLY A 61 18.82 -11.22 4.73
C GLY A 61 17.67 -12.16 4.35
N GLY A 62 17.97 -13.15 3.50
CA GLY A 62 17.01 -14.18 3.10
C GLY A 62 17.74 -15.49 2.82
N SER A 63 17.00 -16.60 2.74
CA SER A 63 17.51 -17.92 2.39
C SER A 63 18.01 -18.00 0.94
N ASP A 64 17.42 -17.18 0.07
CA ASP A 64 17.76 -17.02 -1.35
C ASP A 64 17.48 -15.59 -1.81
N GLY A 65 17.84 -15.28 -3.06
CA GLY A 65 17.63 -13.96 -3.65
C GLY A 65 16.15 -13.59 -3.77
N VAL A 66 15.29 -14.56 -4.07
CA VAL A 66 13.83 -14.32 -4.27
C VAL A 66 13.16 -13.96 -2.94
N ALA A 67 13.50 -14.68 -1.87
CA ALA A 67 12.97 -14.37 -0.53
C ALA A 67 13.43 -13.00 -0.04
N ALA A 68 14.68 -12.62 -0.30
CA ALA A 68 15.19 -11.30 0.06
C ALA A 68 14.50 -10.18 -0.71
N GLU A 69 14.28 -10.35 -2.02
CA GLU A 69 13.57 -9.37 -2.86
C GLU A 69 12.12 -9.18 -2.42
N GLU A 70 11.42 -10.25 -2.03
CA GLU A 70 10.05 -10.17 -1.55
C GLU A 70 9.96 -9.42 -0.20
N ILE A 71 10.91 -9.66 0.71
CA ILE A 71 10.99 -8.92 1.97
C ILE A 71 11.26 -7.44 1.70
N ILE A 72 12.18 -7.11 0.78
CA ILE A 72 12.48 -5.72 0.39
C ILE A 72 11.23 -5.03 -0.16
N ARG A 73 10.46 -5.71 -1.00
CA ARG A 73 9.20 -5.17 -1.55
C ARG A 73 8.20 -4.90 -0.43
N GLY A 74 7.98 -5.87 0.46
CA GLY A 74 7.06 -5.71 1.60
C GLY A 74 7.48 -4.60 2.56
N LEU A 75 8.78 -4.44 2.81
CA LEU A 75 9.30 -3.32 3.60
C LEU A 75 9.06 -1.96 2.92
N TYR A 76 9.31 -1.87 1.60
CA TYR A 76 9.07 -0.65 0.85
C TYR A 76 7.59 -0.25 0.89
N ASP A 77 6.68 -1.20 0.67
CA ASP A 77 5.24 -0.98 0.73
C ASP A 77 4.78 -0.54 2.13
N SER A 78 5.32 -1.17 3.17
CA SER A 78 5.01 -0.83 4.56
C SER A 78 5.51 0.57 4.93
N LEU A 79 6.73 0.93 4.54
CA LEU A 79 7.29 2.26 4.75
C LEU A 79 6.47 3.31 4.00
N ARG A 80 6.13 3.06 2.74
CA ARG A 80 5.33 3.99 1.94
C ARG A 80 3.93 4.20 2.52
N SER A 81 3.26 3.13 2.93
CA SER A 81 1.96 3.21 3.60
C SER A 81 2.03 4.00 4.91
N THR A 82 3.09 3.80 5.70
CA THR A 82 3.30 4.55 6.95
C THR A 82 3.55 6.03 6.69
N CYS A 83 4.34 6.37 5.66
CA CYS A 83 4.56 7.75 5.26
C CYS A 83 3.26 8.43 4.84
N LEU A 84 2.46 7.78 3.98
CA LEU A 84 1.16 8.30 3.55
C LEU A 84 0.21 8.51 4.72
N ALA A 85 0.14 7.56 5.65
CA ALA A 85 -0.68 7.69 6.85
C ALA A 85 -0.27 8.88 7.73
N LYS A 86 1.04 9.17 7.80
CA LYS A 86 1.58 10.31 8.54
C LYS A 86 1.34 11.64 7.83
N GLU A 87 1.42 11.65 6.49
CA GLU A 87 1.18 12.85 5.68
C GLU A 87 -0.31 13.27 5.69
N ASP A 88 -1.21 12.29 5.70
CA ASP A 88 -2.67 12.47 5.62
C ASP A 88 -3.32 12.61 7.01
N ASP A 89 -2.65 12.22 8.07
CA ASP A 89 -3.14 12.15 9.46
C ASP A 89 -4.45 11.34 9.62
N MET A 90 -4.80 10.54 8.62
CA MET A 90 -6.02 9.73 8.59
C MET A 90 -5.74 8.28 8.21
N ILE A 91 -6.28 7.38 9.02
CA ILE A 91 -6.24 5.94 8.78
C ILE A 91 -7.62 5.33 8.93
N ILE A 92 -7.87 4.27 8.20
CA ILE A 92 -9.12 3.53 8.24
C ILE A 92 -8.87 2.03 8.38
N LEU A 93 -9.90 1.31 8.80
CA LEU A 93 -9.83 -0.14 8.92
C LEU A 93 -9.87 -0.81 7.55
N GLY A 94 -9.03 -1.83 7.38
CA GLY A 94 -9.01 -2.70 6.22
C GLY A 94 -10.14 -3.73 6.19
N GLY A 95 -9.87 -4.88 5.58
CA GLY A 95 -10.84 -5.98 5.49
C GLY A 95 -12.11 -5.66 4.70
N GLY A 96 -12.09 -4.61 3.86
CA GLY A 96 -13.26 -4.17 3.11
C GLY A 96 -14.30 -3.40 3.95
N SER A 97 -13.98 -3.03 5.19
CA SER A 97 -14.89 -2.31 6.10
C SER A 97 -15.39 -1.00 5.50
N LEU A 98 -14.47 -0.13 5.02
CA LEU A 98 -14.85 1.13 4.38
C LEU A 98 -15.73 0.88 3.15
N HIS A 99 -15.37 -0.10 2.31
CA HIS A 99 -16.10 -0.40 1.09
C HIS A 99 -17.55 -0.80 1.37
N MET A 100 -17.77 -1.60 2.43
CA MET A 100 -19.11 -1.97 2.88
C MET A 100 -19.87 -0.77 3.41
N ALA A 101 -19.25 0.06 4.26
CA ALA A 101 -19.87 1.27 4.79
C ALA A 101 -20.26 2.24 3.65
N ALA A 102 -19.35 2.49 2.70
CA ALA A 102 -19.59 3.33 1.54
C ALA A 102 -20.70 2.77 0.64
N SER A 103 -20.71 1.45 0.40
CA SER A 103 -21.78 0.78 -0.36
C SER A 103 -23.16 1.05 0.23
N LEU A 104 -23.32 0.92 1.54
CA LEU A 104 -24.58 1.17 2.21
C LEU A 104 -25.01 2.63 2.13
N ARG A 105 -24.07 3.57 2.28
CA ARG A 105 -24.35 5.00 2.13
C ARG A 105 -24.76 5.39 0.71
N VAL A 106 -24.09 4.85 -0.30
CA VAL A 106 -24.46 5.05 -1.71
C VAL A 106 -25.84 4.48 -1.99
N ARG A 107 -26.18 3.35 -1.41
CA ARG A 107 -27.50 2.71 -1.57
C ARG A 107 -28.61 3.54 -0.94
N GLU A 108 -28.39 4.08 0.27
CA GLU A 108 -29.33 5.03 0.91
C GLU A 108 -29.52 6.31 0.04
N ALA A 109 -28.44 6.85 -0.50
CA ALA A 109 -28.50 8.01 -1.38
C ALA A 109 -29.26 7.70 -2.69
N ALA A 110 -29.10 6.49 -3.24
CA ALA A 110 -29.78 6.05 -4.44
C ALA A 110 -31.32 5.99 -4.26
N GLU A 111 -31.82 5.74 -3.04
CA GLU A 111 -33.27 5.75 -2.76
C GLU A 111 -33.90 7.12 -2.98
N ASN A 112 -33.11 8.19 -2.83
CA ASN A 112 -33.53 9.56 -3.03
C ASN A 112 -33.38 10.05 -4.50
N CYS A 113 -32.80 9.22 -5.37
CA CYS A 113 -32.63 9.54 -6.79
C CYS A 113 -33.67 8.84 -7.64
N ALA A 114 -34.08 9.51 -8.72
CA ALA A 114 -35.05 8.97 -9.68
C ALA A 114 -34.37 8.64 -11.02
N GLY A 115 -34.96 7.71 -11.76
CA GLY A 115 -34.57 7.43 -13.14
C GLY A 115 -33.25 6.67 -13.28
N ARG A 116 -32.49 7.00 -14.33
CA ARG A 116 -31.26 6.26 -14.69
C ARG A 116 -30.10 6.48 -13.72
N GLU A 117 -30.06 7.61 -13.04
CA GLU A 117 -29.05 7.96 -12.04
C GLU A 117 -29.08 6.95 -10.89
N ARG A 118 -30.25 6.57 -10.42
CA ARG A 118 -30.43 5.54 -9.40
C ARG A 118 -29.78 4.23 -9.78
N LEU A 119 -29.95 3.77 -11.02
CA LEU A 119 -29.37 2.52 -11.50
C LEU A 119 -27.85 2.56 -11.48
N SER A 120 -27.26 3.70 -11.84
CA SER A 120 -25.80 3.90 -11.78
C SER A 120 -25.27 3.85 -10.35
N MET A 121 -25.97 4.52 -9.42
CA MET A 121 -25.61 4.49 -8.00
C MET A 121 -25.72 3.08 -7.39
N GLU A 122 -26.78 2.35 -7.72
CA GLU A 122 -26.92 0.95 -7.28
C GLU A 122 -25.82 0.04 -7.87
N ALA A 123 -25.41 0.27 -9.13
CA ALA A 123 -24.30 -0.45 -9.74
C ALA A 123 -22.97 -0.14 -9.04
N PHE A 124 -22.72 1.12 -8.72
CA PHE A 124 -21.55 1.56 -7.99
C PHE A 124 -21.50 0.98 -6.57
N SER A 125 -22.64 1.00 -5.86
CA SER A 125 -22.77 0.34 -4.55
C SER A 125 -22.38 -1.14 -4.61
N ARG A 126 -22.85 -1.87 -5.63
CA ARG A 126 -22.48 -3.29 -5.83
C ARG A 126 -21.00 -3.47 -6.16
N ALA A 127 -20.41 -2.54 -6.92
CA ALA A 127 -18.99 -2.57 -7.25
C ALA A 127 -18.11 -2.40 -6.00
N LEU A 128 -18.47 -1.53 -5.07
CA LEU A 128 -17.78 -1.40 -3.78
C LEU A 128 -17.79 -2.69 -2.97
N GLU A 129 -18.89 -3.44 -2.99
CA GLU A 129 -18.98 -4.73 -2.29
C GLU A 129 -18.14 -5.84 -2.92
N ALA A 130 -17.61 -5.64 -4.14
CA ALA A 130 -16.73 -6.62 -4.76
C ALA A 130 -15.42 -6.83 -3.97
N ILE A 131 -14.94 -5.82 -3.25
CA ILE A 131 -13.71 -5.93 -2.44
C ILE A 131 -13.90 -6.90 -1.26
N PRO A 132 -14.84 -6.70 -0.32
CA PRO A 132 -15.07 -7.68 0.74
C PRO A 132 -15.51 -9.05 0.21
N ALA A 133 -16.24 -9.11 -0.91
CA ALA A 133 -16.59 -10.36 -1.56
C ALA A 133 -15.36 -11.15 -2.03
N ALA A 134 -14.39 -10.48 -2.66
CA ALA A 134 -13.15 -11.11 -3.10
C ALA A 134 -12.32 -11.61 -1.91
N LEU A 135 -12.25 -10.83 -0.82
CA LEU A 135 -11.57 -11.25 0.40
C LEU A 135 -12.17 -12.53 0.99
N ALA A 136 -13.51 -12.64 1.06
CA ALA A 136 -14.18 -13.85 1.52
C ALA A 136 -13.91 -15.04 0.58
N THR A 137 -14.00 -14.83 -0.72
CA THR A 137 -13.74 -15.90 -1.72
C THR A 137 -12.29 -16.40 -1.64
N ASN A 138 -11.30 -15.51 -1.46
CA ASN A 138 -9.88 -15.88 -1.38
C ASN A 138 -9.56 -16.76 -0.16
N THR A 139 -10.39 -16.70 0.87
CA THR A 139 -10.26 -17.56 2.07
C THR A 139 -11.13 -18.81 2.03
N GLY A 140 -11.89 -19.01 0.95
CA GLY A 140 -12.75 -20.17 0.74
C GLY A 140 -14.14 -20.05 1.35
N GLU A 141 -14.52 -18.88 1.86
CA GLU A 141 -15.86 -18.64 2.41
C GLU A 141 -16.88 -18.29 1.31
N ASP A 142 -18.16 -18.52 1.59
CA ASP A 142 -19.23 -18.16 0.66
C ASP A 142 -19.36 -16.64 0.56
N ARG A 143 -19.27 -16.15 -0.67
CA ARG A 143 -19.34 -14.73 -1.00
C ARG A 143 -20.65 -14.08 -0.57
N ILE A 144 -21.77 -14.78 -0.78
CA ILE A 144 -23.11 -14.22 -0.57
C ILE A 144 -23.40 -14.14 0.91
N ASP A 145 -23.17 -15.23 1.63
CA ASP A 145 -23.38 -15.29 3.07
C ASP A 145 -22.51 -14.28 3.81
N SER A 146 -21.23 -14.17 3.44
CA SER A 146 -20.31 -13.20 4.01
C SER A 146 -20.77 -11.76 3.81
N LEU A 147 -21.24 -11.40 2.61
CA LEU A 147 -21.76 -10.07 2.33
C LEU A 147 -23.06 -9.77 3.10
N LEU A 148 -23.97 -10.74 3.22
CA LEU A 148 -25.22 -10.57 3.95
C LEU A 148 -24.96 -10.32 5.43
N GLU A 149 -24.08 -11.11 6.03
CA GLU A 149 -23.68 -10.94 7.42
C GLU A 149 -22.98 -9.59 7.65
N LEU A 150 -22.01 -9.22 6.79
CA LEU A 150 -21.29 -7.96 6.90
C LEU A 150 -22.22 -6.75 6.78
N ARG A 151 -23.18 -6.76 5.85
CA ARG A 151 -24.22 -5.73 5.75
C ARG A 151 -25.07 -5.64 7.03
N SER A 152 -25.44 -6.78 7.60
CA SER A 152 -26.19 -6.83 8.87
C SER A 152 -25.40 -6.18 10.00
N MET A 153 -24.10 -6.48 10.11
CA MET A 153 -23.22 -5.89 11.12
C MET A 153 -23.13 -4.38 10.99
N HIS A 154 -22.92 -3.87 9.78
CA HIS A 154 -22.86 -2.42 9.52
C HIS A 154 -24.18 -1.69 9.80
N ARG A 155 -25.32 -2.31 9.45
CA ARG A 155 -26.66 -1.77 9.79
C ARG A 155 -26.91 -1.75 11.30
N ALA A 156 -26.33 -2.67 12.04
CA ALA A 156 -26.37 -2.70 13.51
C ALA A 156 -25.39 -1.69 14.16
N GLY A 157 -24.74 -0.81 13.37
CA GLY A 157 -23.81 0.21 13.85
C GLY A 157 -22.38 -0.28 14.09
N LYS A 158 -22.05 -1.53 13.74
CA LYS A 158 -20.69 -2.08 13.86
C LYS A 158 -19.85 -1.69 12.64
N THR A 159 -19.52 -0.43 12.51
CA THR A 159 -18.78 0.13 11.36
C THR A 159 -17.33 -0.32 11.25
N ASN A 160 -16.79 -0.91 12.31
CA ASN A 160 -15.45 -1.50 12.36
C ASN A 160 -15.40 -2.97 11.89
N SER A 161 -16.48 -3.49 11.32
CA SER A 161 -16.55 -4.85 10.81
C SER A 161 -16.08 -4.94 9.36
N GLY A 162 -15.41 -6.03 9.02
CA GLY A 162 -14.92 -6.36 7.68
C GLY A 162 -14.70 -7.86 7.56
N ILE A 163 -14.02 -8.29 6.52
CA ILE A 163 -13.59 -9.68 6.38
C ILE A 163 -12.26 -9.84 7.11
N THR A 164 -12.26 -10.70 8.12
CA THR A 164 -11.09 -10.98 8.96
C THR A 164 -10.05 -11.83 8.23
N GLN A 165 -8.89 -12.03 8.82
CA GLN A 165 -7.83 -12.88 8.26
C GLN A 165 -8.25 -14.35 8.06
N ILE A 166 -9.23 -14.82 8.80
CA ILE A 166 -9.79 -16.16 8.64
C ILE A 166 -10.95 -16.21 7.63
N GLY A 167 -11.22 -15.08 6.94
CA GLY A 167 -12.23 -14.99 5.88
C GLY A 167 -13.66 -14.70 6.35
N LYS A 168 -13.94 -14.73 7.63
CA LYS A 168 -15.29 -14.50 8.17
C LYS A 168 -15.55 -13.04 8.47
N PRO A 169 -16.79 -12.58 8.32
CA PRO A 169 -17.20 -11.28 8.81
C PRO A 169 -16.95 -11.13 10.31
N GLY A 170 -16.37 -10.00 10.71
CA GLY A 170 -16.05 -9.75 12.10
C GLY A 170 -15.41 -8.39 12.31
N VAL A 171 -15.09 -8.06 13.56
CA VAL A 171 -14.38 -6.85 13.91
C VAL A 171 -12.95 -6.94 13.38
N ILE A 172 -12.50 -5.90 12.69
CA ILE A 172 -11.15 -5.82 12.16
C ILE A 172 -10.24 -5.21 13.23
N GLU A 173 -9.17 -5.92 13.56
CA GLU A 173 -8.15 -5.50 14.49
C GLU A 173 -6.77 -5.51 13.83
N GLY A 174 -5.98 -4.45 14.05
CA GLY A 174 -4.58 -4.38 13.61
C GLY A 174 -4.35 -4.22 12.12
N VAL A 175 -5.39 -4.04 11.30
CA VAL A 175 -5.28 -3.80 9.85
C VAL A 175 -5.70 -2.37 9.56
N TRP A 176 -4.70 -1.50 9.39
CA TRP A 176 -4.89 -0.07 9.14
C TRP A 176 -4.39 0.28 7.74
N LEU A 177 -5.14 1.13 7.05
CA LEU A 177 -4.82 1.60 5.71
C LEU A 177 -4.86 3.13 5.69
N PRO A 178 -3.95 3.79 4.94
CA PRO A 178 -4.04 5.22 4.70
C PRO A 178 -5.34 5.54 3.94
N THR A 179 -6.08 6.54 4.39
CA THR A 179 -7.33 6.97 3.76
C THR A 179 -7.12 7.37 2.31
N TYR A 180 -6.06 8.14 2.05
CA TYR A 180 -5.66 8.58 0.72
C TYR A 180 -5.56 7.44 -0.30
N THR A 181 -4.96 6.30 0.08
CA THR A 181 -4.79 5.16 -0.82
C THR A 181 -6.13 4.62 -1.31
N LEU A 182 -7.12 4.53 -0.42
CA LEU A 182 -8.45 4.00 -0.77
C LEU A 182 -9.29 5.00 -1.56
N GLU A 183 -9.24 6.28 -1.21
CA GLU A 183 -9.90 7.34 -1.99
C GLU A 183 -9.36 7.39 -3.42
N HIS A 184 -8.04 7.33 -3.57
CA HIS A 184 -7.40 7.32 -4.87
C HIS A 184 -7.74 6.07 -5.69
N ALA A 185 -7.78 4.90 -5.06
CA ALA A 185 -8.15 3.65 -5.71
C ALA A 185 -9.59 3.69 -6.24
N ILE A 186 -10.53 4.19 -5.44
CA ILE A 186 -11.94 4.33 -5.86
C ILE A 186 -12.07 5.35 -6.99
N SER A 187 -11.40 6.50 -6.89
CA SER A 187 -11.41 7.54 -7.93
C SER A 187 -10.84 7.01 -9.25
N ALA A 188 -9.67 6.39 -9.23
CA ALA A 188 -9.04 5.82 -10.41
C ALA A 188 -9.89 4.71 -11.05
N ALA A 189 -10.53 3.87 -10.24
CA ALA A 189 -11.45 2.85 -10.73
C ALA A 189 -12.67 3.46 -11.43
N CYS A 190 -13.24 4.54 -10.87
CA CYS A 190 -14.35 5.27 -11.49
C CYS A 190 -13.93 5.90 -12.82
N GLU A 191 -12.80 6.56 -12.88
CA GLU A 191 -12.28 7.17 -14.11
C GLU A 191 -12.02 6.13 -15.19
N SER A 192 -11.44 4.99 -14.82
CA SER A 192 -11.21 3.87 -15.74
C SER A 192 -12.51 3.29 -16.26
N ALA A 193 -13.48 3.07 -15.39
CA ALA A 193 -14.82 2.60 -15.79
C ALA A 193 -15.52 3.59 -16.73
N CYS A 194 -15.49 4.88 -16.41
CA CYS A 194 -16.04 5.93 -17.28
C CYS A 194 -15.35 5.98 -18.65
N SER A 195 -14.03 5.77 -18.68
CA SER A 195 -13.26 5.73 -19.92
C SER A 195 -13.67 4.53 -20.78
N LEU A 196 -13.83 3.36 -20.17
CA LEU A 196 -14.31 2.15 -20.86
C LEU A 196 -15.73 2.31 -21.40
N LEU A 197 -16.61 2.94 -20.64
CA LEU A 197 -18.00 3.20 -21.07
C LEU A 197 -18.11 4.18 -22.24
N ARG A 198 -17.09 4.98 -22.51
CA ARG A 198 -17.01 5.90 -23.65
C ARG A 198 -16.50 5.26 -24.94
N VAL A 199 -16.07 4.01 -24.88
CA VAL A 199 -15.56 3.28 -26.07
C VAL A 199 -16.75 2.79 -26.88
N ASP A 200 -16.95 3.34 -28.08
CA ASP A 200 -18.04 2.95 -28.98
C ASP A 200 -17.64 1.77 -29.87
N GLN A 201 -16.39 1.67 -30.26
CA GLN A 201 -15.93 0.65 -31.20
C GLN A 201 -14.45 0.27 -30.97
N VAL A 202 -14.17 -1.02 -31.04
CA VAL A 202 -12.80 -1.57 -31.03
C VAL A 202 -12.49 -2.11 -32.41
N ILE A 203 -11.46 -1.58 -33.07
CA ILE A 203 -10.98 -2.04 -34.35
C ILE A 203 -9.76 -2.92 -34.13
N SER A 204 -9.85 -4.20 -34.50
CA SER A 204 -8.73 -5.11 -34.47
C SER A 204 -8.10 -5.15 -35.87
N ALA A 205 -6.85 -4.72 -36.00
CA ALA A 205 -6.06 -4.97 -37.18
C ALA A 205 -5.55 -6.42 -37.17
N ARG A 206 -5.98 -7.26 -38.11
CA ARG A 206 -5.29 -8.51 -38.39
C ARG A 206 -3.97 -8.12 -39.05
N GLY A 207 -2.85 -8.39 -38.39
CA GLY A 207 -1.57 -8.45 -39.06
C GLY A 207 -1.57 -9.67 -39.99
N ASP A 208 -1.32 -9.45 -41.23
CA ASP A 208 -0.97 -10.50 -42.21
C ASP A 208 0.38 -11.12 -41.85
#